data_ee644b4e18d7f77bb8cc80cce6ba97a7
#
_entry.id   ee644b4e18d7f77bb8cc80cce6ba97a7
#
_cell.length_a   1.000
_cell.length_b   1.000
_cell.length_c   1.000
_cell.angle_alpha   90.00
_cell.angle_beta   90.00
_cell.angle_gamma   90.00
#
_symmetry.space_group_name_H-M   'P 1'
#
loop_
_entity.id
_entity.type
_entity.pdbx_description
1 polymer ?
#
loop_
_entity_poly.entity_id
_entity_poly.type
_entity_poly.pdbx_seq_one_letter_code
_entity_poly.pdbx_strand_id
1 'polypeptide(L)'
;VYDYRAYTDRMIKVVRHLKECYPDSDILIMGIGDRSRRGTNGFETMPEIYEMIAAQRKIARDTKSVFWDTFMAMGGENSMVSYVEHKPVWANKDYTHITHAGGRPIAKKFVEALMYRYNQESGL
;
A
#
# COMPACT_ATOMS: atom_id res chain seq x y z
N VAL A 1 -2.80 22.27 3.56
CA VAL A 1 -3.51 21.07 3.11
C VAL A 1 -2.85 20.53 1.85
N TYR A 2 -2.53 19.25 1.83
CA TYR A 2 -1.88 18.63 0.68
C TYR A 2 -2.89 18.42 -0.46
N ASP A 3 -2.49 18.78 -1.67
CA ASP A 3 -3.35 18.64 -2.85
C ASP A 3 -3.16 17.25 -3.48
N TYR A 4 -4.01 16.31 -3.08
CA TYR A 4 -4.00 14.93 -3.60
C TYR A 4 -4.41 14.86 -5.07
N ARG A 5 -5.14 15.85 -5.59
CA ARG A 5 -5.49 15.90 -7.02
C ARG A 5 -4.26 16.17 -7.88
N ALA A 6 -3.45 17.14 -7.49
CA ALA A 6 -2.21 17.43 -8.21
C ALA A 6 -1.24 16.24 -8.17
N TYR A 7 -1.15 15.55 -7.03
CA TYR A 7 -0.38 14.30 -6.91
C TYR A 7 -0.92 13.23 -7.87
N THR A 8 -2.23 13.00 -7.84
CA THR A 8 -2.90 12.00 -8.67
C THR A 8 -2.64 12.26 -10.16
N ASP A 9 -2.84 13.50 -10.61
CA ASP A 9 -2.67 13.87 -12.01
C ASP A 9 -1.21 13.68 -12.48
N ARG A 10 -0.25 14.05 -11.66
CA ARG A 10 1.17 13.83 -11.96
C ARG A 10 1.52 12.35 -12.03
N MET A 11 1.03 11.57 -11.10
CA MET A 11 1.31 10.12 -11.07
C MET A 11 0.65 9.38 -12.23
N ILE A 12 -0.55 9.78 -12.64
CA ILE A 12 -1.19 9.24 -13.84
C ILE A 12 -0.30 9.45 -15.07
N LYS A 13 0.27 10.66 -15.22
CA LYS A 13 1.20 10.95 -16.32
C LYS A 13 2.45 10.07 -16.26
N VAL A 14 3.01 9.89 -15.07
CA VAL A 14 4.19 9.02 -14.85
C VAL A 14 3.88 7.58 -15.26
N VAL A 15 2.77 7.03 -14.78
CA VAL A 15 2.39 5.64 -15.09
C VAL A 15 2.11 5.47 -16.58
N ARG A 16 1.42 6.42 -17.20
CA ARG A 16 1.18 6.40 -18.65
C ARG A 16 2.48 6.43 -19.45
N HIS A 17 3.43 7.26 -19.03
CA HIS A 17 4.75 7.31 -19.67
C HIS A 17 5.49 5.99 -19.54
N LEU A 18 5.46 5.35 -18.36
CA LEU A 18 6.04 4.03 -18.17
C LEU A 18 5.42 2.99 -19.11
N LYS A 19 4.10 3.03 -19.29
CA LYS A 19 3.40 2.12 -20.21
C LYS A 19 3.79 2.36 -21.67
N GLU A 20 4.04 3.60 -22.04
CA GLU A 20 4.55 3.93 -23.39
C GLU A 20 5.96 3.39 -23.60
N CYS A 21 6.84 3.52 -22.58
CA CYS A 21 8.22 3.02 -22.66
C CYS A 21 8.30 1.49 -22.62
N TYR A 22 7.39 0.85 -21.90
CA TYR A 22 7.40 -0.60 -21.65
C TYR A 22 6.00 -1.18 -21.94
N PRO A 23 5.57 -1.19 -23.22
CA PRO A 23 4.18 -1.55 -23.56
C PRO A 23 3.81 -3.00 -23.22
N ASP A 24 4.79 -3.89 -23.13
CA ASP A 24 4.57 -5.31 -22.83
C ASP A 24 4.66 -5.62 -21.32
N SER A 25 4.87 -4.60 -20.48
CA SER A 25 5.00 -4.78 -19.03
C SER A 25 3.70 -4.43 -18.33
N ASP A 26 3.29 -5.29 -17.40
CA ASP A 26 2.24 -4.96 -16.46
C ASP A 26 2.79 -4.04 -15.38
N ILE A 27 1.92 -3.17 -14.85
CA ILE A 27 2.28 -2.25 -13.77
C ILE A 27 1.42 -2.56 -12.56
N LEU A 28 2.07 -2.78 -11.43
CA LEU A 28 1.42 -2.92 -10.14
C LEU A 28 1.74 -1.70 -9.28
N ILE A 29 0.71 -1.05 -8.78
CA ILE A 29 0.85 0.03 -7.81
C ILE A 29 0.67 -0.59 -6.42
N MET A 30 1.75 -0.60 -5.66
CA MET A 30 1.71 -1.04 -4.28
C MET A 30 1.31 0.14 -3.41
N GLY A 31 0.12 0.07 -2.83
CA GLY A 31 -0.40 1.12 -1.96
C GLY A 31 0.44 1.28 -0.71
N ILE A 32 0.38 2.45 -0.10
CA ILE A 32 1.10 2.71 1.15
C ILE A 32 0.52 1.85 2.28
N GLY A 33 1.39 1.52 3.25
CA GLY A 33 0.97 0.89 4.50
C GLY A 33 0.44 1.89 5.50
N ASP A 34 0.07 1.38 6.68
CA ASP A 34 -0.34 2.25 7.78
C ASP A 34 0.85 3.06 8.29
N ARG A 35 0.54 4.23 8.78
CA ARG A 35 1.47 5.12 9.49
C ARG A 35 0.70 5.82 10.58
N SER A 36 1.24 5.81 11.79
CA SER A 36 0.57 6.41 12.93
C SER A 36 1.29 7.63 13.45
N ARG A 37 0.53 8.54 14.04
CA ARG A 37 1.06 9.66 14.80
C ARG A 37 0.34 9.75 16.14
N ARG A 38 0.92 10.50 17.06
CA ARG A 38 0.30 10.71 18.38
C ARG A 38 -0.95 11.58 18.21
N GLY A 39 -2.09 11.02 18.59
CA GLY A 39 -3.37 11.70 18.66
C GLY A 39 -3.82 11.91 20.10
N THR A 40 -5.10 12.17 20.29
CA THR A 40 -5.70 12.42 21.62
C THR A 40 -5.64 11.19 22.52
N ASN A 41 -5.85 10.00 21.96
CA ASN A 41 -5.93 8.73 22.69
C ASN A 41 -4.71 7.83 22.47
N GLY A 42 -3.55 8.42 22.16
CA GLY A 42 -2.33 7.68 21.88
C GLY A 42 -1.98 7.70 20.38
N PHE A 43 -1.24 6.69 19.92
CA PHE A 43 -0.92 6.61 18.49
C PHE A 43 -2.11 6.06 17.70
N GLU A 44 -2.38 6.69 16.57
CA GLU A 44 -3.49 6.33 15.68
C GLU A 44 -3.11 6.57 14.23
N THR A 45 -3.77 5.89 13.31
CA THR A 45 -3.57 6.06 11.86
C THR A 45 -3.69 7.53 11.48
N MET A 46 -2.72 8.02 10.73
CA MET A 46 -2.76 9.39 10.19
C MET A 46 -3.93 9.51 9.20
N PRO A 47 -4.80 10.53 9.34
CA PRO A 47 -5.94 10.73 8.40
C PRO A 47 -5.51 10.81 6.94
N GLU A 48 -4.33 11.36 6.67
CA GLU A 48 -3.76 11.49 5.33
C GLU A 48 -3.53 10.14 4.62
N ILE A 49 -3.42 9.05 5.38
CA ILE A 49 -3.26 7.69 4.83
C ILE A 49 -4.47 7.32 3.96
N TYR A 50 -5.67 7.60 4.44
CA TYR A 50 -6.90 7.27 3.70
C TYR A 50 -6.99 8.04 2.37
N GLU A 51 -6.63 9.32 2.38
CA GLU A 51 -6.63 10.16 1.18
C GLU A 51 -5.57 9.70 0.18
N MET A 52 -4.38 9.34 0.66
CA MET A 52 -3.31 8.82 -0.19
C MET A 52 -3.72 7.48 -0.83
N ILE A 53 -4.31 6.58 -0.07
CA ILE A 53 -4.79 5.29 -0.60
C ILE A 53 -5.86 5.53 -1.67
N ALA A 54 -6.81 6.42 -1.42
CA ALA A 54 -7.83 6.78 -2.41
C ALA A 54 -7.20 7.33 -3.70
N ALA A 55 -6.19 8.19 -3.58
CA ALA A 55 -5.43 8.71 -4.72
C ALA A 55 -4.73 7.58 -5.49
N GLN A 56 -4.07 6.67 -4.79
CA GLN A 56 -3.36 5.55 -5.41
C GLN A 56 -4.32 4.58 -6.11
N ARG A 57 -5.50 4.31 -5.54
CA ARG A 57 -6.54 3.52 -6.19
C ARG A 57 -7.03 4.18 -7.48
N LYS A 58 -7.23 5.50 -7.45
CA LYS A 58 -7.64 6.26 -8.64
C LYS A 58 -6.57 6.20 -9.72
N ILE A 59 -5.30 6.36 -9.36
CA ILE A 59 -4.18 6.25 -10.31
C ILE A 59 -4.20 4.87 -10.99
N ALA A 60 -4.33 3.80 -10.22
CA ALA A 60 -4.39 2.44 -10.75
C ALA A 60 -5.58 2.25 -11.69
N ARG A 61 -6.76 2.68 -11.27
CA ARG A 61 -7.98 2.58 -12.08
C ARG A 61 -7.85 3.34 -13.40
N ASP A 62 -7.43 4.61 -13.35
CA ASP A 62 -7.39 5.49 -14.52
C ASP A 62 -6.27 5.12 -15.48
N THR A 63 -5.25 4.39 -15.03
CA THR A 63 -4.16 3.88 -15.88
C THR A 63 -4.30 2.40 -16.23
N LYS A 64 -5.38 1.74 -15.79
CA LYS A 64 -5.59 0.30 -15.98
C LYS A 64 -4.41 -0.52 -15.44
N SER A 65 -3.92 -0.12 -14.27
CA SER A 65 -2.86 -0.82 -13.54
C SER A 65 -3.45 -1.63 -12.39
N VAL A 66 -2.70 -2.60 -11.89
CA VAL A 66 -3.10 -3.40 -10.72
C VAL A 66 -2.82 -2.60 -9.46
N PHE A 67 -3.68 -2.71 -8.46
CA PHE A 67 -3.48 -2.10 -7.15
C PHE A 67 -3.41 -3.17 -6.07
N TRP A 68 -2.39 -3.07 -5.20
CA TRP A 68 -2.26 -3.87 -3.98
C TRP A 68 -2.44 -2.98 -2.77
N ASP A 69 -3.37 -3.34 -1.90
CA ASP A 69 -3.69 -2.57 -0.69
C ASP A 69 -2.83 -3.04 0.49
N THR A 70 -1.66 -2.45 0.64
CA THR A 70 -0.74 -2.75 1.73
C THR A 70 -1.35 -2.41 3.10
N PHE A 71 -2.11 -1.32 3.18
CA PHE A 71 -2.78 -0.89 4.41
C PHE A 71 -3.72 -1.99 4.93
N MET A 72 -4.57 -2.53 4.07
CA MET A 72 -5.47 -3.63 4.45
C MET A 72 -4.72 -4.92 4.73
N ALA A 73 -3.64 -5.19 4.00
CA ALA A 73 -2.80 -6.37 4.24
C ALA A 73 -2.13 -6.33 5.63
N MET A 74 -1.81 -5.14 6.13
CA MET A 74 -1.28 -4.95 7.48
C MET A 74 -2.33 -5.15 8.58
N GLY A 75 -3.61 -5.03 8.24
CA GLY A 75 -4.71 -5.11 9.20
C GLY A 75 -5.58 -3.85 9.26
N GLY A 76 -5.29 -2.85 8.44
CA GLY A 76 -6.09 -1.62 8.34
C GLY A 76 -5.79 -0.60 9.43
N GLU A 77 -6.84 0.05 9.90
CA GLU A 77 -6.74 1.12 10.90
C GLU A 77 -6.00 0.65 12.15
N ASN A 78 -5.05 1.49 12.58
CA ASN A 78 -4.20 1.25 13.77
C ASN A 78 -3.31 0.00 13.69
N SER A 79 -3.14 -0.58 12.50
CA SER A 79 -2.28 -1.77 12.35
C SER A 79 -0.82 -1.47 12.65
N MET A 80 -0.34 -0.25 12.39
CA MET A 80 1.04 0.14 12.73
C MET A 80 1.30 0.05 14.24
N VAL A 81 0.33 0.41 15.08
CA VAL A 81 0.43 0.27 16.54
C VAL A 81 0.63 -1.21 16.90
N SER A 82 -0.19 -2.09 16.34
CA SER A 82 -0.07 -3.53 16.55
C SER A 82 1.28 -4.07 16.11
N TYR A 83 1.83 -3.55 15.01
CA TYR A 83 3.15 -3.94 14.50
C TYR A 83 4.28 -3.51 15.44
N VAL A 84 4.20 -2.30 16.01
CA VAL A 84 5.19 -1.82 16.99
C VAL A 84 5.18 -2.68 18.26
N GLU A 85 3.99 -3.10 18.68
CA GLU A 85 3.80 -3.90 19.91
C GLU A 85 4.03 -5.40 19.69
N HIS A 86 4.10 -5.86 18.45
CA HIS A 86 4.28 -7.28 18.13
C HIS A 86 5.61 -7.83 18.68
N LYS A 87 5.62 -9.12 19.01
CA LYS A 87 6.82 -9.85 19.44
C LYS A 87 7.04 -11.06 18.53
N PRO A 88 8.10 -11.09 17.72
CA PRO A 88 9.15 -10.06 17.56
C PRO A 88 8.62 -8.75 16.98
N VAL A 89 9.35 -7.66 17.19
CA VAL A 89 8.93 -6.31 16.75
C VAL A 89 8.80 -6.27 15.22
N TRP A 90 7.64 -5.84 14.73
CA TRP A 90 7.35 -5.74 13.30
C TRP A 90 7.47 -4.32 12.73
N ALA A 91 7.52 -3.30 13.59
CA ALA A 91 7.74 -1.93 13.18
C ALA A 91 8.53 -1.17 14.24
N ASN A 92 9.22 -0.13 13.81
CA ASN A 92 10.00 0.72 14.69
C ASN A 92 9.10 1.64 15.52
N LYS A 93 9.64 2.16 16.64
CA LYS A 93 8.92 3.08 17.53
C LYS A 93 8.67 4.46 16.91
N ASP A 94 9.09 4.67 15.67
CA ASP A 94 8.69 5.85 14.88
C ASP A 94 7.30 5.71 14.26
N TYR A 95 6.68 4.53 14.41
CA TYR A 95 5.33 4.23 13.89
C TYR A 95 5.21 4.47 12.39
N THR A 96 6.30 4.27 11.66
CA THR A 96 6.39 4.51 10.22
C THR A 96 7.12 3.39 9.49
N HIS A 97 8.27 2.94 10.00
CA HIS A 97 9.14 2.00 9.31
C HIS A 97 8.95 0.58 9.83
N ILE A 98 8.74 -0.33 8.90
CA ILE A 98 8.54 -1.76 9.15
C ILE A 98 9.90 -2.45 9.24
N THR A 99 10.05 -3.38 10.18
CA THR A 99 11.24 -4.24 10.28
C THR A 99 11.20 -5.36 9.24
N HIS A 100 12.31 -6.08 9.06
CA HIS A 100 12.32 -7.28 8.23
C HIS A 100 11.29 -8.32 8.71
N ALA A 101 11.17 -8.49 10.01
CA ALA A 101 10.18 -9.41 10.58
C ALA A 101 8.75 -8.98 10.24
N GLY A 102 8.47 -7.65 10.26
CA GLY A 102 7.16 -7.11 9.90
C GLY A 102 6.86 -7.16 8.40
N GLY A 103 7.89 -7.11 7.57
CA GLY A 103 7.73 -7.25 6.13
C GLY A 103 7.30 -8.65 5.68
N ARG A 104 7.66 -9.68 6.43
CA ARG A 104 7.35 -11.07 6.08
C ARG A 104 5.85 -11.37 5.98
N PRO A 105 5.01 -11.04 6.97
CA PRO A 105 3.57 -11.28 6.87
C PRO A 105 2.91 -10.50 5.74
N ILE A 106 3.38 -9.29 5.44
CA ILE A 106 2.89 -8.50 4.30
C ILE A 106 3.25 -9.19 2.98
N ALA A 107 4.52 -9.57 2.82
CA ALA A 107 5.00 -10.27 1.62
C ALA A 107 4.27 -11.60 1.41
N LYS A 108 4.01 -12.34 2.48
CA LYS A 108 3.24 -13.59 2.42
C LYS A 108 1.85 -13.36 1.85
N LYS A 109 1.12 -12.37 2.36
CA LYS A 109 -0.22 -12.03 1.85
C LYS A 109 -0.19 -11.57 0.39
N PHE A 110 0.83 -10.81 0.01
CA PHE A 110 1.01 -10.39 -1.38
C PHE A 110 1.20 -11.59 -2.31
N VAL A 111 2.09 -12.50 -1.96
CA VAL A 111 2.36 -13.71 -2.76
C VAL A 111 1.12 -14.60 -2.83
N GLU A 112 0.40 -14.78 -1.72
CA GLU A 112 -0.84 -15.55 -1.69
C GLU A 112 -1.91 -14.95 -2.63
N ALA A 113 -2.08 -13.62 -2.63
CA ALA A 113 -3.01 -12.94 -3.51
C ALA A 113 -2.60 -13.07 -4.99
N LEU A 114 -1.31 -12.93 -5.28
CA LEU A 114 -0.77 -13.08 -6.63
C LEU A 114 -0.97 -14.50 -7.14
N MET A 115 -0.66 -15.51 -6.34
CA MET A 115 -0.83 -16.92 -6.70
C MET A 115 -2.30 -17.30 -6.84
N TYR A 116 -3.17 -16.76 -6.01
CA TYR A 116 -4.61 -16.96 -6.15
C TYR A 116 -5.10 -16.48 -7.52
N ARG A 117 -4.71 -15.29 -7.94
CA ARG A 117 -5.07 -14.74 -9.26
C ARG A 117 -4.48 -15.59 -10.39
N TYR A 118 -3.21 -15.95 -10.27
CA TYR A 118 -2.54 -16.80 -11.26
C TYR A 118 -3.28 -18.13 -11.44
N ASN A 119 -3.64 -18.79 -10.33
CA ASN A 119 -4.35 -20.07 -10.37
C ASN A 119 -5.75 -19.93 -10.99
N GLN A 120 -6.46 -18.81 -10.71
CA GLN A 120 -7.78 -18.55 -11.31
C GLN A 120 -7.67 -18.40 -12.83
N GLU A 121 -6.70 -17.63 -13.31
CA GLU A 121 -6.49 -17.37 -14.73
C GLU A 121 -5.95 -18.60 -15.48
N SER A 122 -5.18 -19.45 -14.82
CA SER A 122 -4.60 -20.68 -15.37
C SER A 122 -5.54 -21.87 -15.31
N GLY A 123 -6.71 -21.77 -14.67
CA GLY A 123 -7.66 -22.86 -14.48
C GLY A 123 -7.17 -23.95 -13.52
N LEU A 124 -6.24 -23.61 -12.63
CA LEU A 124 -5.67 -24.53 -11.64
C LEU A 124 -6.42 -24.47 -10.30
#